data_b4bc183ad3b28432c1fe0b938cdd6db0
#
_entry.id   b4bc183ad3b28432c1fe0b938cdd6db0
#
_cell.length_a   1.000
_cell.length_b   1.000
_cell.length_c   1.000
_cell.angle_alpha   90.00
_cell.angle_beta   90.00
_cell.angle_gamma   90.00
#
_symmetry.space_group_name_H-M   'P 1'
#
loop_
_entity.id
_entity.type
_entity.pdbx_description
1 polymer ?
#
loop_
_entity_poly.entity_id
_entity_poly.type
_entity_poly.pdbx_seq_one_letter_code
_entity_poly.pdbx_strand_id
1 'polypeptide(L)'
;MKIDLFKIGSLTVHGYGFMIGIGFILAMLLAEYRAKKLGLREESVIDITIIAGLSGFLGAKLLYVIVEFDAFVKNPKAVLGSAGFVVYGGIIAGVLCCMLYCKIKKLNFLEYFDLVMPEIALAQGFGRIGCFLAGCCYGRETTSHFGVVFPASSQAPAGVNLIPTQLISAGANFINMIILLVIAYNFSYTVAKNKGKNKSLPAGGIGYIYMILYGIGRFLIEFLRNDYRGEV
;
A
#
# COMPACT_ATOMS: atom_id res chain seq x y z
N MET A 1 18.00 -9.05 -12.46
CA MET A 1 17.03 -8.08 -11.95
C MET A 1 17.25 -6.76 -12.67
N LYS A 2 16.23 -6.12 -13.22
CA LYS A 2 16.36 -4.83 -13.93
C LYS A 2 15.69 -3.76 -13.07
N ILE A 3 16.47 -2.81 -12.54
CA ILE A 3 15.96 -1.65 -11.79
C ILE A 3 15.19 -0.74 -12.75
N ASP A 4 15.76 -0.52 -13.93
CA ASP A 4 15.14 0.22 -15.03
C ASP A 4 14.55 -0.77 -16.02
N LEU A 5 13.23 -0.67 -16.27
CA LEU A 5 12.54 -1.56 -17.19
C LEU A 5 12.74 -1.13 -18.66
N PHE A 6 12.47 0.13 -18.95
CA PHE A 6 12.63 0.71 -20.30
C PHE A 6 12.73 2.23 -20.22
N LYS A 7 13.20 2.84 -21.32
CA LYS A 7 13.29 4.30 -21.48
C LYS A 7 12.35 4.76 -22.58
N ILE A 8 11.57 5.80 -22.33
CA ILE A 8 10.73 6.48 -23.31
C ILE A 8 11.28 7.92 -23.44
N GLY A 9 12.08 8.16 -24.48
CA GLY A 9 12.79 9.44 -24.63
C GLY A 9 13.73 9.72 -23.46
N SER A 10 13.52 10.84 -22.77
CA SER A 10 14.28 11.22 -21.56
C SER A 10 13.76 10.59 -20.25
N LEU A 11 12.58 9.95 -20.28
CA LEU A 11 11.96 9.35 -19.10
C LEU A 11 12.39 7.90 -18.92
N THR A 12 13.05 7.60 -17.81
CA THR A 12 13.37 6.22 -17.42
C THR A 12 12.25 5.67 -16.54
N VAL A 13 11.65 4.55 -16.97
CA VAL A 13 10.60 3.87 -16.17
C VAL A 13 11.28 2.88 -15.22
N HIS A 14 11.25 3.22 -13.94
CA HIS A 14 11.78 2.37 -12.88
C HIS A 14 10.78 1.28 -12.52
N GLY A 15 11.27 0.05 -12.29
CA GLY A 15 10.44 -1.11 -11.92
C GLY A 15 9.59 -0.88 -10.67
N TYR A 16 10.09 -0.12 -9.70
CA TYR A 16 9.35 0.26 -8.50
C TYR A 16 8.08 1.05 -8.81
N GLY A 17 8.21 2.16 -9.53
CA GLY A 17 7.07 3.02 -9.90
C GLY A 17 6.07 2.30 -10.79
N PHE A 18 6.56 1.46 -11.70
CA PHE A 18 5.73 0.66 -12.60
C PHE A 18 4.85 -0.34 -11.84
N MET A 19 5.41 -1.05 -10.86
CA MET A 19 4.64 -1.99 -10.02
C MET A 19 3.61 -1.27 -9.14
N ILE A 20 3.95 -0.11 -8.59
CA ILE A 20 2.97 0.72 -7.86
C ILE A 20 1.81 1.13 -8.77
N GLY A 21 2.10 1.58 -9.99
CA GLY A 21 1.07 1.95 -10.97
C GLY A 21 0.14 0.79 -11.32
N ILE A 22 0.69 -0.40 -11.59
CA ILE A 22 -0.10 -1.62 -11.83
C ILE A 22 -0.96 -1.93 -10.61
N GLY A 23 -0.37 -1.97 -9.41
CA GLY A 23 -1.09 -2.27 -8.18
C GLY A 23 -2.24 -1.30 -7.93
N PHE A 24 -2.03 0.00 -8.18
CA PHE A 24 -3.05 1.03 -8.04
C PHE A 24 -4.20 0.84 -9.04
N ILE A 25 -3.90 0.60 -10.32
CA ILE A 25 -4.92 0.38 -11.35
C ILE A 25 -5.73 -0.87 -11.04
N LEU A 26 -5.09 -1.99 -10.71
CA LEU A 26 -5.78 -3.23 -10.38
C LEU A 26 -6.64 -3.11 -9.12
N ALA A 27 -6.16 -2.40 -8.10
CA ALA A 27 -6.92 -2.12 -6.89
C ALA A 27 -8.18 -1.28 -7.20
N MET A 28 -8.05 -0.25 -8.02
CA MET A 28 -9.16 0.60 -8.45
C MET A 28 -10.21 -0.19 -9.24
N LEU A 29 -9.79 -0.98 -10.23
CA LEU A 29 -10.69 -1.80 -11.04
C LEU A 29 -11.43 -2.86 -10.19
N LEU A 30 -10.74 -3.49 -9.24
CA LEU A 30 -11.34 -4.46 -8.34
C LEU A 30 -12.34 -3.78 -7.39
N ALA A 31 -12.00 -2.60 -6.87
CA ALA A 31 -12.89 -1.83 -6.00
C ALA A 31 -14.17 -1.40 -6.72
N GLU A 32 -14.06 -0.91 -7.95
CA GLU A 32 -15.19 -0.53 -8.80
C GLU A 32 -16.11 -1.73 -9.08
N TYR A 33 -15.53 -2.85 -9.53
CA TYR A 33 -16.26 -4.09 -9.77
C TYR A 33 -17.02 -4.59 -8.52
N ARG A 34 -16.37 -4.53 -7.35
CA ARG A 34 -17.00 -4.94 -6.08
C ARG A 34 -18.04 -3.97 -5.62
N ALA A 35 -17.83 -2.66 -5.78
CA ALA A 35 -18.83 -1.62 -5.46
C ALA A 35 -20.12 -1.86 -6.21
N LYS A 36 -20.04 -2.11 -7.51
CA LYS A 36 -21.20 -2.46 -8.36
C LYS A 36 -21.95 -3.68 -7.84
N LYS A 37 -21.24 -4.74 -7.47
CA LYS A 37 -21.86 -5.96 -6.91
C LYS A 37 -22.50 -5.74 -5.54
N LEU A 38 -22.01 -4.78 -4.78
CA LEU A 38 -22.49 -4.45 -3.44
C LEU A 38 -23.59 -3.39 -3.44
N GLY A 39 -23.90 -2.77 -4.60
CA GLY A 39 -24.86 -1.69 -4.71
C GLY A 39 -24.37 -0.37 -4.12
N LEU A 40 -23.04 -0.21 -4.00
CA LEU A 40 -22.41 1.06 -3.64
C LEU A 40 -22.26 1.94 -4.88
N ARG A 41 -22.10 3.25 -4.68
CA ARG A 41 -21.92 4.19 -5.79
C ARG A 41 -20.51 4.03 -6.38
N GLU A 42 -20.44 3.53 -7.62
CA GLU A 42 -19.19 3.29 -8.34
C GLU A 42 -18.37 4.58 -8.51
N GLU A 43 -19.03 5.69 -8.89
CA GLU A 43 -18.38 7.00 -9.04
C GLU A 43 -17.65 7.43 -7.75
N SER A 44 -18.26 7.14 -6.59
CA SER A 44 -17.65 7.49 -5.30
C SER A 44 -16.40 6.68 -4.98
N VAL A 45 -16.24 5.48 -5.55
CA VAL A 45 -15.02 4.67 -5.40
C VAL A 45 -13.86 5.32 -6.15
N ILE A 46 -14.11 5.80 -7.36
CA ILE A 46 -13.11 6.51 -8.18
C ILE A 46 -12.68 7.78 -7.45
N ASP A 47 -13.66 8.58 -6.99
CA ASP A 47 -13.39 9.81 -6.24
C ASP A 47 -12.54 9.53 -4.98
N ILE A 48 -12.93 8.53 -4.18
CA ILE A 48 -12.20 8.11 -2.96
C ILE A 48 -10.78 7.67 -3.30
N THR A 49 -10.61 6.91 -4.38
CA THR A 49 -9.29 6.42 -4.81
C THR A 49 -8.38 7.59 -5.21
N ILE A 50 -8.90 8.55 -5.98
CA ILE A 50 -8.14 9.75 -6.38
C ILE A 50 -7.83 10.62 -5.16
N ILE A 51 -8.82 10.86 -4.29
CA ILE A 51 -8.63 11.65 -3.07
C ILE A 51 -7.59 10.99 -2.16
N ALA A 52 -7.69 9.68 -1.92
CA ALA A 52 -6.72 8.95 -1.11
C ALA A 52 -5.30 9.02 -1.70
N GLY A 53 -5.16 8.87 -3.02
CA GLY A 53 -3.87 8.96 -3.70
C GLY A 53 -3.25 10.34 -3.60
N LEU A 54 -3.99 11.39 -3.95
CA LEU A 54 -3.49 12.77 -3.93
C LEU A 54 -3.22 13.26 -2.50
N SER A 55 -4.20 13.08 -1.60
CA SER A 55 -4.02 13.50 -0.20
C SER A 55 -2.96 12.68 0.52
N GLY A 56 -2.84 11.39 0.19
CA GLY A 56 -1.79 10.52 0.69
C GLY A 56 -0.40 10.99 0.27
N PHE A 57 -0.21 11.30 -1.01
CA PHE A 57 1.05 11.83 -1.51
C PHE A 57 1.41 13.18 -0.86
N LEU A 58 0.47 14.11 -0.85
CA LEU A 58 0.67 15.44 -0.26
C LEU A 58 0.91 15.36 1.25
N GLY A 59 0.14 14.55 1.98
CA GLY A 59 0.29 14.36 3.41
C GLY A 59 1.62 13.72 3.80
N ALA A 60 2.08 12.73 3.03
CA ALA A 60 3.39 12.13 3.25
C ALA A 60 4.54 13.13 3.03
N LYS A 61 4.41 14.00 2.03
CA LYS A 61 5.39 15.08 1.78
C LYS A 61 5.33 16.17 2.83
N LEU A 62 4.12 16.55 3.24
CA LEU A 62 3.93 17.55 4.29
C LEU A 62 4.55 17.13 5.61
N LEU A 63 4.30 15.88 6.03
CA LEU A 63 4.89 15.36 7.25
C LEU A 63 6.43 15.24 7.15
N TYR A 64 6.95 14.89 5.97
CA TYR A 64 8.39 14.90 5.72
C TYR A 64 8.99 16.31 5.90
N VAL A 65 8.35 17.34 5.37
CA VAL A 65 8.78 18.75 5.56
C VAL A 65 8.75 19.16 7.04
N ILE A 66 7.76 18.67 7.81
CA ILE A 66 7.68 18.94 9.26
C ILE A 66 8.83 18.24 10.01
N VAL A 67 9.14 16.99 9.68
CA VAL A 67 10.24 16.23 10.31
C VAL A 67 11.61 16.85 9.95
N GLU A 68 11.80 17.27 8.71
CA GLU A 68 13.03 17.89 8.19
C GLU A 68 12.95 19.42 8.19
N PHE A 69 12.28 20.02 9.18
CA PHE A 69 11.98 21.45 9.18
C PHE A 69 13.25 22.32 9.12
N ASP A 70 14.30 21.96 9.82
CA ASP A 70 15.57 22.69 9.81
C ASP A 70 16.25 22.68 8.44
N ALA A 71 16.21 21.54 7.74
CA ALA A 71 16.68 21.44 6.37
C ALA A 71 15.79 22.22 5.39
N PHE A 72 14.49 22.21 5.62
CA PHE A 72 13.52 22.96 4.82
C PHE A 72 13.75 24.48 4.92
N VAL A 73 13.94 25.00 6.11
CA VAL A 73 14.24 26.46 6.30
C VAL A 73 15.53 26.87 5.57
N LYS A 74 16.55 26.02 5.57
CA LYS A 74 17.84 26.27 4.87
C LYS A 74 17.72 26.20 3.35
N ASN A 75 17.01 25.22 2.83
CA ASN A 75 16.84 25.04 1.38
C ASN A 75 15.48 24.37 1.01
N PRO A 76 14.40 25.16 0.90
CA PRO A 76 13.05 24.64 0.62
C PRO A 76 12.96 23.85 -0.69
N LYS A 77 13.66 24.31 -1.74
CA LYS A 77 13.62 23.65 -3.05
C LYS A 77 14.25 22.26 -3.03
N ALA A 78 15.35 22.08 -2.29
CA ALA A 78 16.01 20.80 -2.15
C ALA A 78 15.11 19.79 -1.40
N VAL A 79 14.46 20.21 -0.29
CA VAL A 79 13.58 19.35 0.50
C VAL A 79 12.32 18.99 -0.27
N LEU A 80 11.67 19.94 -0.95
CA LEU A 80 10.49 19.67 -1.77
C LEU A 80 10.80 18.77 -2.96
N GLY A 81 11.94 18.94 -3.61
CA GLY A 81 12.40 18.14 -4.75
C GLY A 81 13.00 16.79 -4.37
N SER A 82 13.27 16.53 -3.07
CA SER A 82 13.84 15.26 -2.62
C SER A 82 12.84 14.10 -2.72
N ALA A 83 13.35 12.87 -2.77
CA ALA A 83 12.55 11.65 -2.73
C ALA A 83 12.09 11.25 -1.30
N GLY A 84 12.27 12.13 -0.30
CA GLY A 84 11.84 11.89 1.07
C GLY A 84 10.33 12.01 1.25
N PHE A 85 9.73 11.01 1.90
CA PHE A 85 8.31 10.95 2.25
C PHE A 85 8.14 10.22 3.59
N VAL A 86 7.23 10.70 4.44
CA VAL A 86 6.85 10.03 5.69
C VAL A 86 5.46 9.40 5.52
N VAL A 87 5.42 8.08 5.43
CA VAL A 87 4.21 7.30 5.10
C VAL A 87 3.04 7.60 6.04
N TYR A 88 3.30 7.81 7.33
CA TYR A 88 2.24 8.12 8.31
C TYR A 88 1.47 9.40 7.98
N GLY A 89 2.14 10.41 7.47
CA GLY A 89 1.46 11.63 6.99
C GLY A 89 0.47 11.35 5.87
N GLY A 90 0.86 10.46 4.96
CA GLY A 90 -0.01 10.01 3.87
C GLY A 90 -1.24 9.24 4.35
N ILE A 91 -1.05 8.32 5.31
CA ILE A 91 -2.16 7.55 5.89
C ILE A 91 -3.15 8.47 6.59
N ILE A 92 -2.67 9.37 7.44
CA ILE A 92 -3.52 10.30 8.19
C ILE A 92 -4.29 11.21 7.23
N ALA A 93 -3.61 11.86 6.29
CA ALA A 93 -4.24 12.76 5.33
C ALA A 93 -5.24 12.01 4.44
N GLY A 94 -4.89 10.81 3.94
CA GLY A 94 -5.77 9.97 3.12
C GLY A 94 -7.06 9.62 3.85
N VAL A 95 -6.95 9.11 5.08
CA VAL A 95 -8.13 8.74 5.89
C VAL A 95 -8.99 9.96 6.17
N LEU A 96 -8.41 11.07 6.62
CA LEU A 96 -9.17 12.28 6.97
C LEU A 96 -9.88 12.87 5.74
N CYS A 97 -9.22 12.97 4.59
CA CYS A 97 -9.84 13.48 3.36
C CYS A 97 -10.95 12.56 2.85
N CYS A 98 -10.77 11.24 2.89
CA CYS A 98 -11.81 10.29 2.52
C CYS A 98 -13.01 10.33 3.49
N MET A 99 -12.78 10.47 4.80
CA MET A 99 -13.86 10.68 5.78
C MET A 99 -14.64 11.96 5.50
N LEU A 100 -13.94 13.06 5.21
CA LEU A 100 -14.56 14.34 4.87
C LEU A 100 -15.38 14.23 3.60
N TYR A 101 -14.83 13.61 2.54
CA TYR A 101 -15.56 13.36 1.30
C TYR A 101 -16.84 12.55 1.55
N CYS A 102 -16.76 11.44 2.28
CA CYS A 102 -17.92 10.62 2.62
C CYS A 102 -18.96 11.41 3.41
N LYS A 103 -18.53 12.26 4.35
CA LYS A 103 -19.45 13.13 5.11
C LYS A 103 -20.16 14.13 4.21
N ILE A 104 -19.46 14.79 3.27
CA ILE A 104 -20.04 15.75 2.31
C ILE A 104 -21.04 15.07 1.38
N LYS A 105 -20.69 13.89 0.87
CA LYS A 105 -21.55 13.10 -0.03
C LYS A 105 -22.63 12.28 0.68
N LYS A 106 -22.71 12.37 2.01
CA LYS A 106 -23.62 11.59 2.86
C LYS A 106 -23.50 10.08 2.64
N LEU A 107 -22.26 9.60 2.53
CA LEU A 107 -21.89 8.19 2.38
C LEU A 107 -21.47 7.63 3.73
N ASN A 108 -21.66 6.31 3.93
CA ASN A 108 -21.12 5.63 5.10
C ASN A 108 -19.63 5.32 4.86
N PHE A 109 -18.74 6.07 5.50
CA PHE A 109 -17.29 5.89 5.38
C PHE A 109 -16.86 4.44 5.66
N LEU A 110 -17.41 3.79 6.70
CA LEU A 110 -17.00 2.45 7.08
C LEU A 110 -17.36 1.38 6.04
N GLU A 111 -18.40 1.58 5.24
CA GLU A 111 -18.73 0.67 4.13
C GLU A 111 -17.71 0.78 2.99
N TYR A 112 -17.28 2.00 2.64
CA TYR A 112 -16.23 2.21 1.65
C TYR A 112 -14.85 1.81 2.19
N PHE A 113 -14.62 1.97 3.48
CA PHE A 113 -13.43 1.48 4.15
C PHE A 113 -13.31 -0.05 4.04
N ASP A 114 -14.40 -0.78 4.34
CA ASP A 114 -14.46 -2.23 4.16
C ASP A 114 -14.30 -2.66 2.70
N LEU A 115 -14.83 -1.86 1.79
CA LEU A 115 -14.66 -2.11 0.36
C LEU A 115 -13.19 -2.07 -0.03
N VAL A 116 -12.44 -1.01 0.37
CA VAL A 116 -11.09 -0.77 -0.16
C VAL A 116 -9.98 -1.54 0.56
N MET A 117 -10.23 -2.17 1.71
CA MET A 117 -9.16 -2.87 2.45
C MET A 117 -8.55 -4.06 1.72
N PRO A 118 -9.31 -4.96 1.06
CA PRO A 118 -8.71 -6.01 0.24
C PRO A 118 -7.88 -5.45 -0.93
N GLU A 119 -8.33 -4.34 -1.53
CA GLU A 119 -7.65 -3.67 -2.64
C GLU A 119 -6.36 -2.99 -2.19
N ILE A 120 -6.34 -2.44 -0.96
CA ILE A 120 -5.10 -1.93 -0.35
C ILE A 120 -4.10 -3.06 -0.16
N ALA A 121 -4.54 -4.24 0.33
CA ALA A 121 -3.66 -5.40 0.43
C ALA A 121 -3.10 -5.84 -0.93
N LEU A 122 -3.93 -5.80 -1.99
CA LEU A 122 -3.49 -6.04 -3.37
C LEU A 122 -2.41 -5.05 -3.80
N ALA A 123 -2.67 -3.75 -3.67
CA ALA A 123 -1.72 -2.70 -4.05
C ALA A 123 -0.41 -2.79 -3.27
N GLN A 124 -0.47 -3.11 -1.97
CA GLN A 124 0.72 -3.36 -1.14
C GLN A 124 1.53 -4.56 -1.63
N GLY A 125 0.89 -5.65 -2.07
CA GLY A 125 1.56 -6.80 -2.66
C GLY A 125 2.40 -6.40 -3.87
N PHE A 126 1.82 -5.64 -4.80
CA PHE A 126 2.54 -5.08 -5.97
C PHE A 126 3.64 -4.10 -5.57
N GLY A 127 3.39 -3.23 -4.59
CA GLY A 127 4.40 -2.33 -4.04
C GLY A 127 5.62 -3.10 -3.49
N ARG A 128 5.41 -4.25 -2.85
CA ARG A 128 6.50 -5.12 -2.36
C ARG A 128 7.27 -5.80 -3.49
N ILE A 129 6.61 -6.17 -4.59
CA ILE A 129 7.30 -6.60 -5.80
C ILE A 129 8.15 -5.45 -6.36
N GLY A 130 7.64 -4.22 -6.33
CA GLY A 130 8.41 -3.03 -6.69
C GLY A 130 9.65 -2.84 -5.82
N CYS A 131 9.54 -3.01 -4.49
CA CYS A 131 10.68 -3.00 -3.56
C CYS A 131 11.72 -4.07 -3.92
N PHE A 132 11.28 -5.26 -4.33
CA PHE A 132 12.17 -6.33 -4.78
C PHE A 132 12.94 -5.92 -6.04
N LEU A 133 12.28 -5.31 -7.02
CA LEU A 133 12.93 -4.83 -8.24
C LEU A 133 13.93 -3.70 -7.96
N ALA A 134 13.66 -2.84 -6.97
CA ALA A 134 14.56 -1.78 -6.54
C ALA A 134 15.73 -2.27 -5.66
N GLY A 135 15.61 -3.48 -5.08
CA GLY A 135 16.59 -4.04 -4.14
C GLY A 135 16.60 -3.35 -2.78
N CYS A 136 15.51 -2.72 -2.36
CA CYS A 136 15.36 -2.14 -1.01
C CYS A 136 14.57 -3.08 -0.09
N CYS A 137 14.57 -2.83 1.22
CA CYS A 137 13.78 -3.58 2.19
C CYS A 137 14.11 -5.08 2.26
N TYR A 138 15.36 -5.44 2.03
CA TYR A 138 15.89 -6.80 2.05
C TYR A 138 15.96 -7.39 3.47
N GLY A 139 16.12 -8.71 3.54
CA GLY A 139 16.27 -9.44 4.81
C GLY A 139 17.73 -9.70 5.18
N ARG A 140 17.91 -10.52 6.21
CA ARG A 140 19.22 -10.95 6.69
C ARG A 140 19.95 -11.81 5.66
N GLU A 141 21.27 -11.90 5.83
CA GLU A 141 22.08 -12.87 5.10
C GLU A 141 21.60 -14.30 5.37
N THR A 142 21.70 -15.13 4.34
CA THR A 142 21.25 -16.51 4.45
C THR A 142 22.11 -17.44 3.61
N THR A 143 22.28 -18.65 4.08
CA THR A 143 22.90 -19.76 3.33
C THR A 143 21.88 -20.59 2.58
N SER A 144 20.58 -20.26 2.71
CA SER A 144 19.48 -20.96 2.07
C SER A 144 19.50 -20.78 0.55
N HIS A 145 19.11 -21.82 -0.18
CA HIS A 145 18.88 -21.76 -1.64
C HIS A 145 17.77 -20.80 -2.06
N PHE A 146 16.90 -20.38 -1.14
CA PHE A 146 15.85 -19.38 -1.38
C PHE A 146 16.34 -17.94 -1.25
N GLY A 147 17.61 -17.73 -0.89
CA GLY A 147 18.21 -16.42 -0.86
C GLY A 147 18.40 -15.85 -2.27
N VAL A 148 18.47 -14.53 -2.36
CA VAL A 148 18.67 -13.79 -3.60
C VAL A 148 19.87 -12.88 -3.48
N VAL A 149 20.75 -12.91 -4.50
CA VAL A 149 21.85 -11.96 -4.64
C VAL A 149 21.38 -10.79 -5.50
N PHE A 150 21.46 -9.59 -4.94
CA PHE A 150 21.04 -8.37 -5.62
C PHE A 150 22.22 -7.80 -6.45
N PRO A 151 21.94 -7.14 -7.59
CA PRO A 151 22.98 -6.51 -8.40
C PRO A 151 23.60 -5.31 -7.68
N ALA A 152 24.86 -4.99 -7.98
CA ALA A 152 25.58 -3.87 -7.39
C ALA A 152 24.92 -2.49 -7.62
N SER A 153 24.05 -2.38 -8.63
CA SER A 153 23.27 -1.17 -8.91
C SER A 153 22.05 -0.98 -7.99
N SER A 154 21.75 -1.95 -7.13
CA SER A 154 20.63 -1.90 -6.18
C SER A 154 21.03 -1.26 -4.86
N GLN A 155 20.05 -1.01 -3.99
CA GLN A 155 20.28 -0.52 -2.62
C GLN A 155 20.78 -1.61 -1.67
N ALA A 156 20.66 -2.89 -2.06
CA ALA A 156 21.12 -4.01 -1.25
C ALA A 156 22.64 -4.22 -1.38
N PRO A 157 23.29 -4.83 -0.37
CA PRO A 157 24.69 -5.22 -0.45
C PRO A 157 24.95 -6.14 -1.64
N ALA A 158 25.95 -5.80 -2.45
CA ALA A 158 26.31 -6.57 -3.63
C ALA A 158 27.02 -7.88 -3.25
N GLY A 159 26.71 -8.98 -3.96
CA GLY A 159 27.39 -10.27 -3.79
C GLY A 159 26.97 -11.05 -2.53
N VAL A 160 26.03 -10.53 -1.75
CA VAL A 160 25.52 -11.18 -0.53
C VAL A 160 24.21 -11.87 -0.81
N ASN A 161 24.06 -13.11 -0.35
CA ASN A 161 22.82 -13.86 -0.46
C ASN A 161 21.85 -13.48 0.66
N LEU A 162 20.74 -12.81 0.34
CA LEU A 162 19.82 -12.18 1.27
C LEU A 162 18.44 -12.84 1.21
N ILE A 163 17.76 -12.92 2.35
CA ILE A 163 16.36 -13.35 2.40
C ILE A 163 15.50 -12.33 1.63
N PRO A 164 14.72 -12.75 0.61
CA PRO A 164 13.86 -11.84 -0.17
C PRO A 164 12.58 -11.50 0.61
N THR A 165 12.71 -10.76 1.72
CA THR A 165 11.60 -10.34 2.58
C THR A 165 10.53 -9.56 1.84
N GLN A 166 10.90 -8.91 0.71
CA GLN A 166 9.97 -8.24 -0.17
C GLN A 166 8.96 -9.22 -0.80
N LEU A 167 9.44 -10.37 -1.31
CA LEU A 167 8.58 -11.40 -1.91
C LEU A 167 7.73 -12.11 -0.86
N ILE A 168 8.30 -12.36 0.32
CA ILE A 168 7.54 -12.91 1.47
C ILE A 168 6.42 -11.92 1.86
N SER A 169 6.74 -10.62 1.93
CA SER A 169 5.75 -9.58 2.22
C SER A 169 4.69 -9.48 1.13
N ALA A 170 5.06 -9.61 -0.14
CA ALA A 170 4.12 -9.60 -1.26
C ALA A 170 3.14 -10.78 -1.17
N GLY A 171 3.67 -11.98 -0.94
CA GLY A 171 2.85 -13.19 -0.74
C GLY A 171 1.89 -13.05 0.44
N ALA A 172 2.37 -12.57 1.59
CA ALA A 172 1.53 -12.32 2.76
C ALA A 172 0.41 -11.32 2.48
N ASN A 173 0.67 -10.24 1.72
CA ASN A 173 -0.36 -9.27 1.34
C ASN A 173 -1.39 -9.87 0.37
N PHE A 174 -0.98 -10.68 -0.62
CA PHE A 174 -1.91 -11.36 -1.51
C PHE A 174 -2.76 -12.39 -0.77
N ILE A 175 -2.19 -13.14 0.17
CA ILE A 175 -2.95 -14.06 1.04
C ILE A 175 -3.95 -13.27 1.88
N ASN A 176 -3.52 -12.16 2.47
CA ASN A 176 -4.40 -11.27 3.23
C ASN A 176 -5.57 -10.76 2.37
N MET A 177 -5.30 -10.29 1.15
CA MET A 177 -6.34 -9.90 0.18
C MET A 177 -7.34 -11.04 -0.05
N ILE A 178 -6.87 -12.27 -0.31
CA ILE A 178 -7.74 -13.43 -0.56
C ILE A 178 -8.62 -13.72 0.65
N ILE A 179 -8.03 -13.74 1.86
CA ILE A 179 -8.78 -13.96 3.12
C ILE A 179 -9.88 -12.90 3.26
N LEU A 180 -9.56 -11.63 3.07
CA LEU A 180 -10.52 -10.54 3.18
C LEU A 180 -11.63 -10.64 2.13
N LEU A 181 -11.31 -11.01 0.89
CA LEU A 181 -12.30 -11.24 -0.17
C LEU A 181 -13.23 -12.41 0.17
N VAL A 182 -12.70 -13.51 0.69
CA VAL A 182 -13.51 -14.67 1.15
C VAL A 182 -14.43 -14.28 2.30
N ILE A 183 -13.92 -13.52 3.27
CA ILE A 183 -14.75 -13.00 4.38
C ILE A 183 -15.83 -12.06 3.83
N ALA A 184 -15.46 -11.11 2.97
CA ALA A 184 -16.40 -10.17 2.35
C ALA A 184 -17.47 -10.88 1.51
N TYR A 185 -17.13 -12.01 0.88
CA TYR A 185 -18.10 -12.82 0.13
C TYR A 185 -19.07 -13.56 1.04
N ASN A 186 -18.60 -14.14 2.14
CA ASN A 186 -19.40 -14.95 3.04
C ASN A 186 -20.25 -14.12 4.03
N PHE A 187 -19.78 -12.94 4.42
CA PHE A 187 -20.44 -12.06 5.36
C PHE A 187 -20.95 -10.81 4.65
N SER A 188 -22.16 -10.38 4.99
CA SER A 188 -22.68 -9.11 4.51
C SER A 188 -22.21 -7.98 5.42
N TYR A 189 -21.54 -6.97 4.88
CA TYR A 189 -21.07 -5.79 5.62
C TYR A 189 -21.76 -4.48 5.15
N THR A 190 -22.61 -4.55 4.12
CA THR A 190 -23.41 -3.41 3.66
C THR A 190 -24.88 -3.58 4.00
N VAL A 191 -25.53 -2.50 4.39
CA VAL A 191 -26.97 -2.46 4.71
C VAL A 191 -27.82 -2.92 3.51
N ALA A 192 -27.39 -2.61 2.29
CA ALA A 192 -28.11 -2.97 1.06
C ALA A 192 -28.16 -4.50 0.81
N LYS A 193 -27.23 -5.27 1.34
CA LYS A 193 -27.11 -6.71 1.06
C LYS A 193 -27.53 -7.62 2.21
N ASN A 194 -28.03 -7.06 3.31
CA ASN A 194 -28.47 -7.84 4.50
C ASN A 194 -29.75 -8.68 4.25
N LYS A 195 -30.36 -8.59 3.06
CA LYS A 195 -31.53 -9.41 2.72
C LYS A 195 -31.07 -10.87 2.50
N GLY A 196 -31.19 -11.69 3.53
CA GLY A 196 -31.09 -13.16 3.45
C GLY A 196 -29.78 -13.81 3.87
N LYS A 197 -28.79 -13.11 4.43
CA LYS A 197 -27.61 -13.72 5.04
C LYS A 197 -27.73 -13.81 6.57
N ASN A 198 -27.55 -15.02 7.11
CA ASN A 198 -27.63 -15.28 8.56
C ASN A 198 -26.47 -14.72 9.37
N LYS A 199 -25.42 -14.19 8.73
CA LYS A 199 -24.23 -13.64 9.39
C LYS A 199 -23.91 -12.27 8.80
N SER A 200 -23.88 -11.24 9.64
CA SER A 200 -23.48 -9.89 9.27
C SER A 200 -22.26 -9.45 10.06
N LEU A 201 -21.31 -8.80 9.40
CA LEU A 201 -20.24 -8.05 10.07
C LEU A 201 -20.71 -6.60 10.25
N PRO A 202 -20.33 -5.95 11.35
CA PRO A 202 -20.55 -4.51 11.49
C PRO A 202 -19.75 -3.76 10.42
N ALA A 203 -20.22 -2.59 10.01
CA ALA A 203 -19.45 -1.71 9.11
C ALA A 203 -18.10 -1.38 9.73
N GLY A 204 -17.03 -1.49 8.94
CA GLY A 204 -15.64 -1.40 9.40
C GLY A 204 -15.02 -2.76 9.76
N GLY A 205 -15.80 -3.84 9.79
CA GLY A 205 -15.34 -5.16 10.23
C GLY A 205 -14.23 -5.76 9.37
N ILE A 206 -14.32 -5.63 8.05
CA ILE A 206 -13.28 -6.07 7.11
C ILE A 206 -11.99 -5.26 7.33
N GLY A 207 -12.15 -3.95 7.55
CA GLY A 207 -11.02 -3.06 7.82
C GLY A 207 -10.29 -3.42 9.12
N TYR A 208 -11.01 -3.74 10.19
CA TYR A 208 -10.39 -4.19 11.45
C TYR A 208 -9.64 -5.52 11.26
N ILE A 209 -10.23 -6.47 10.54
CA ILE A 209 -9.57 -7.75 10.25
C ILE A 209 -8.29 -7.50 9.44
N TYR A 210 -8.34 -6.63 8.42
CA TYR A 210 -7.14 -6.24 7.68
C TYR A 210 -6.04 -5.69 8.58
N MET A 211 -6.35 -4.76 9.48
CA MET A 211 -5.37 -4.15 10.38
C MET A 211 -4.70 -5.20 11.29
N ILE A 212 -5.47 -6.15 11.81
CA ILE A 212 -4.96 -7.23 12.65
C ILE A 212 -4.02 -8.15 11.84
N LEU A 213 -4.48 -8.65 10.69
CA LEU A 213 -3.70 -9.55 9.86
C LEU A 213 -2.43 -8.89 9.31
N TYR A 214 -2.53 -7.64 8.88
CA TYR A 214 -1.39 -6.86 8.43
C TYR A 214 -0.40 -6.61 9.57
N GLY A 215 -0.88 -6.22 10.76
CA GLY A 215 -0.04 -5.99 11.93
C GLY A 215 0.74 -7.24 12.35
N ILE A 216 0.08 -8.40 12.40
CA ILE A 216 0.72 -9.69 12.70
C ILE A 216 1.76 -10.01 11.61
N GLY A 217 1.39 -9.94 10.34
CA GLY A 217 2.31 -10.22 9.24
C GLY A 217 3.52 -9.30 9.24
N ARG A 218 3.30 -8.00 9.50
CA ARG A 218 4.37 -7.00 9.57
C ARG A 218 5.32 -7.25 10.74
N PHE A 219 4.78 -7.63 11.90
CA PHE A 219 5.56 -8.00 13.09
C PHE A 219 6.43 -9.22 12.81
N LEU A 220 5.87 -10.28 12.22
CA LEU A 220 6.65 -11.50 11.91
C LEU A 220 7.76 -11.25 10.90
N ILE A 221 7.48 -10.46 9.85
CA ILE A 221 8.48 -10.14 8.82
C ILE A 221 9.60 -9.27 9.39
N GLU A 222 9.36 -8.48 10.42
CA GLU A 222 10.38 -7.64 11.06
C GLU A 222 11.57 -8.45 11.57
N PHE A 223 11.36 -9.64 12.09
CA PHE A 223 12.44 -10.53 12.53
C PHE A 223 13.35 -11.03 11.41
N LEU A 224 12.89 -10.96 10.16
CA LEU A 224 13.66 -11.39 8.99
C LEU A 224 14.39 -10.23 8.30
N ARG A 225 14.09 -8.99 8.68
CA ARG A 225 14.64 -7.77 8.03
C ARG A 225 16.00 -7.39 8.62
N ASN A 226 16.83 -6.78 7.78
CA ASN A 226 18.13 -6.24 8.17
C ASN A 226 18.53 -5.02 7.32
N ASP A 227 17.54 -4.27 6.81
CA ASP A 227 17.80 -3.06 6.03
C ASP A 227 18.01 -1.83 6.94
N TYR A 228 18.89 -0.94 6.54
CA TYR A 228 19.11 0.34 7.21
C TYR A 228 17.92 1.28 6.99
N ARG A 229 17.41 1.90 8.07
CA ARG A 229 16.20 2.75 8.04
C ARG A 229 16.47 4.21 8.38
N GLY A 230 17.72 4.61 8.47
CA GLY A 230 18.09 5.91 9.01
C GLY A 230 18.07 5.93 10.55
N GLU A 231 18.78 6.86 11.12
CA GLU A 231 18.67 7.19 12.54
C GLU A 231 17.40 8.00 12.74
N VAL A 232 16.55 7.56 13.68
CA VAL A 232 15.36 8.29 14.14
C VAL A 232 15.77 9.17 15.29
#